data_94e376d12cfaaf724d633614cb22d7b2
#
_entry.id   94e376d12cfaaf724d633614cb22d7b2
#
_cell.length_a   1.000
_cell.length_b   1.000
_cell.length_c   1.000
_cell.angle_alpha   90.00
_cell.angle_beta   90.00
_cell.angle_gamma   90.00
#
_symmetry.space_group_name_H-M   'P 1'
#
loop_
_entity.id
_entity.type
_entity.pdbx_description
1 polymer ?
#
loop_
_entity_poly.entity_id
_entity_poly.type
_entity_poly.pdbx_seq_one_letter_code
_entity_poly.pdbx_strand_id
1 'polypeptide(L)'
;MPTVQANGIEMYYEVQGSGEPLVMIPYLAADQACYAFQVPAYAANHTVYTVDLRGAGLSSKPEGTYTTELLADDVAAFMQAAGIDRAHIAGLSLGAATGMWLAGKHSDSVISLSLHSAWHASDPFLRAVVESWRIMASGLGSVTDMVIKGILPWCLTPELYAARPEYVDSLADFVRSRPMPQVDEFMRQSGAVLTHDASAVLGSITAPTLITYGRYDAVTSTRFAGPLTSGIADSELVVFEDCSHAPLYENVEAFTERTLEFLNRHTAA
;
A
#
# COMPACT_ATOMS: atom_id res chain seq x y z
N MET A 1 -18.57 -13.52 3.38
CA MET A 1 -17.32 -12.77 3.23
C MET A 1 -17.42 -11.59 4.19
N PRO A 2 -16.42 -11.36 5.04
CA PRO A 2 -16.55 -10.32 6.06
C PRO A 2 -16.52 -8.93 5.42
N THR A 3 -17.56 -8.16 5.68
CA THR A 3 -17.67 -6.73 5.37
C THR A 3 -18.05 -5.97 6.61
N VAL A 4 -17.72 -4.69 6.68
CA VAL A 4 -18.09 -3.80 7.77
C VAL A 4 -18.46 -2.43 7.23
N GLN A 5 -19.41 -1.76 7.87
CA GLN A 5 -19.74 -0.37 7.57
C GLN A 5 -18.71 0.55 8.20
N ALA A 6 -17.99 1.30 7.40
CA ALA A 6 -16.94 2.22 7.80
C ALA A 6 -17.00 3.50 6.97
N ASN A 7 -17.07 4.66 7.61
CA ASN A 7 -17.08 5.98 6.97
C ASN A 7 -18.03 6.09 5.76
N GLY A 8 -19.26 5.57 5.89
CA GLY A 8 -20.31 5.64 4.87
C GLY A 8 -20.15 4.68 3.68
N ILE A 9 -19.25 3.73 3.77
CA ILE A 9 -19.07 2.66 2.77
C ILE A 9 -19.09 1.28 3.44
N GLU A 10 -19.36 0.24 2.65
CA GLU A 10 -19.08 -1.14 3.02
C GLU A 10 -17.64 -1.47 2.62
N MET A 11 -16.79 -1.80 3.60
CA MET A 11 -15.42 -2.24 3.38
C MET A 11 -15.32 -3.76 3.51
N TYR A 12 -14.70 -4.38 2.50
CA TYR A 12 -14.32 -5.79 2.52
C TYR A 12 -12.94 -5.96 3.16
N TYR A 13 -12.78 -7.05 3.91
CA TYR A 13 -11.50 -7.41 4.51
C TYR A 13 -11.37 -8.92 4.70
N GLU A 14 -10.15 -9.40 4.90
CA GLU A 14 -9.88 -10.76 5.34
C GLU A 14 -9.06 -10.74 6.62
N VAL A 15 -9.17 -11.81 7.43
CA VAL A 15 -8.47 -11.96 8.70
C VAL A 15 -7.80 -13.32 8.75
N GLN A 16 -6.51 -13.33 9.13
CA GLN A 16 -5.75 -14.56 9.33
C GLN A 16 -4.85 -14.44 10.56
N GLY A 17 -4.60 -15.56 11.23
CA GLY A 17 -3.68 -15.63 12.37
C GLY A 17 -4.30 -15.21 13.69
N SER A 18 -3.43 -14.98 14.68
CA SER A 18 -3.77 -14.52 16.03
C SER A 18 -2.60 -13.79 16.65
N GLY A 19 -2.86 -12.87 17.57
CA GLY A 19 -1.87 -11.99 18.19
C GLY A 19 -2.24 -10.53 18.00
N GLU A 20 -1.26 -9.63 18.09
CA GLU A 20 -1.51 -8.20 17.91
C GLU A 20 -2.03 -7.89 16.50
N PRO A 21 -2.97 -6.93 16.38
CA PRO A 21 -3.53 -6.56 15.09
C PRO A 21 -2.47 -5.95 14.16
N LEU A 22 -2.45 -6.44 12.91
CA LEU A 22 -1.70 -5.85 11.79
C LEU A 22 -2.69 -5.54 10.66
N VAL A 23 -2.86 -4.28 10.32
CA VAL A 23 -3.70 -3.84 9.19
C VAL A 23 -2.81 -3.56 7.98
N MET A 24 -3.05 -4.28 6.89
CA MET A 24 -2.30 -4.17 5.64
C MET A 24 -3.13 -3.44 4.58
N ILE A 25 -2.62 -2.30 4.11
CA ILE A 25 -3.31 -1.38 3.20
C ILE A 25 -2.76 -1.55 1.78
N PRO A 26 -3.59 -1.94 0.78
CA PRO A 26 -3.13 -2.23 -0.57
C PRO A 26 -2.71 -0.97 -1.35
N TYR A 27 -1.97 -1.21 -2.43
CA TYR A 27 -1.55 -0.17 -3.37
C TYR A 27 -2.64 0.14 -4.43
N LEU A 28 -2.35 1.08 -5.33
CA LEU A 28 -3.25 1.54 -6.39
C LEU A 28 -3.73 0.37 -7.28
N ALA A 29 -5.04 0.29 -7.51
CA ALA A 29 -5.72 -0.73 -8.29
C ALA A 29 -5.59 -2.18 -7.76
N ALA A 30 -5.09 -2.37 -6.54
CA ALA A 30 -5.00 -3.68 -5.90
C ALA A 30 -6.15 -3.91 -4.91
N ASP A 31 -6.41 -5.17 -4.64
CA ASP A 31 -7.26 -5.64 -3.55
C ASP A 31 -6.41 -6.23 -2.41
N GLN A 32 -7.05 -6.68 -1.37
CA GLN A 32 -6.47 -7.26 -0.16
C GLN A 32 -5.50 -8.42 -0.44
N ALA A 33 -5.68 -9.17 -1.53
CA ALA A 33 -4.84 -10.32 -1.87
C ALA A 33 -3.43 -9.93 -2.36
N CYS A 34 -3.13 -8.64 -2.55
CA CYS A 34 -1.82 -8.19 -2.95
C CYS A 34 -0.70 -8.57 -1.97
N TYR A 35 -1.05 -8.94 -0.74
CA TYR A 35 -0.12 -9.39 0.30
C TYR A 35 -0.11 -10.92 0.49
N ALA A 36 -0.63 -11.69 -0.46
CA ALA A 36 -0.78 -13.14 -0.34
C ALA A 36 0.53 -13.88 -0.01
N PHE A 37 1.69 -13.35 -0.45
CA PHE A 37 3.00 -13.94 -0.12
C PHE A 37 3.49 -13.63 1.29
N GLN A 38 3.05 -12.52 1.90
CA GLN A 38 3.50 -12.07 3.23
C GLN A 38 2.58 -12.56 4.34
N VAL A 39 1.27 -12.59 4.09
CA VAL A 39 0.25 -12.92 5.09
C VAL A 39 0.53 -14.22 5.85
N PRO A 40 0.93 -15.35 5.21
CA PRO A 40 1.20 -16.59 5.95
C PRO A 40 2.29 -16.45 7.02
N ALA A 41 3.33 -15.68 6.75
CA ALA A 41 4.43 -15.45 7.69
C ALA A 41 4.01 -14.50 8.83
N TYR A 42 3.28 -13.42 8.50
CA TYR A 42 2.79 -12.47 9.50
C TYR A 42 1.73 -13.08 10.43
N ALA A 43 0.84 -13.92 9.88
CA ALA A 43 -0.24 -14.59 10.61
C ALA A 43 0.27 -15.61 11.65
N ALA A 44 1.56 -15.95 11.63
CA ALA A 44 2.16 -16.80 12.66
C ALA A 44 2.17 -16.12 14.06
N ASN A 45 2.28 -14.78 14.10
CA ASN A 45 2.42 -14.01 15.34
C ASN A 45 1.44 -12.83 15.45
N HIS A 46 0.70 -12.52 14.38
CA HIS A 46 -0.23 -11.37 14.34
C HIS A 46 -1.61 -11.79 13.89
N THR A 47 -2.62 -11.05 14.32
CA THR A 47 -3.95 -11.07 13.67
C THR A 47 -3.88 -10.12 12.47
N VAL A 48 -3.69 -10.69 11.28
CA VAL A 48 -3.49 -9.91 10.04
C VAL A 48 -4.85 -9.60 9.42
N TYR A 49 -5.13 -8.31 9.27
CA TYR A 49 -6.28 -7.76 8.56
C TYR A 49 -5.81 -7.20 7.22
N THR A 50 -6.24 -7.80 6.12
CA THR A 50 -6.02 -7.24 4.78
C THR A 50 -7.33 -6.62 4.29
N VAL A 51 -7.30 -5.35 3.87
CA VAL A 51 -8.51 -4.58 3.52
C VAL A 51 -8.56 -4.27 2.03
N ASP A 52 -9.77 -4.11 1.50
CA ASP A 52 -9.98 -3.45 0.21
C ASP A 52 -10.29 -1.98 0.44
N LEU A 53 -9.51 -1.09 -0.18
CA LEU A 53 -9.76 0.34 -0.10
C LEU A 53 -11.03 0.72 -0.87
N ARG A 54 -11.63 1.86 -0.51
CA ARG A 54 -12.65 2.55 -1.31
C ARG A 54 -12.26 2.56 -2.79
N GLY A 55 -13.16 2.11 -3.66
CA GLY A 55 -12.93 2.10 -5.10
C GLY A 55 -12.18 0.87 -5.63
N ALA A 56 -11.83 -0.11 -4.79
CA ALA A 56 -11.11 -1.31 -5.19
C ALA A 56 -11.75 -2.59 -4.66
N GLY A 57 -11.35 -3.72 -5.21
CA GLY A 57 -11.73 -5.06 -4.78
C GLY A 57 -13.23 -5.23 -4.65
N LEU A 58 -13.66 -5.73 -3.49
CA LEU A 58 -15.05 -5.97 -3.12
C LEU A 58 -15.64 -4.87 -2.24
N SER A 59 -14.86 -3.84 -1.88
CA SER A 59 -15.35 -2.65 -1.17
C SER A 59 -16.23 -1.77 -2.06
N SER A 60 -17.04 -0.92 -1.42
CA SER A 60 -17.89 0.06 -2.12
C SER A 60 -17.07 1.01 -2.99
N LYS A 61 -17.68 1.43 -4.11
CA LYS A 61 -17.06 2.28 -5.13
C LYS A 61 -17.87 3.56 -5.39
N PRO A 62 -18.16 4.37 -4.33
CA PRO A 62 -19.02 5.54 -4.48
C PRO A 62 -18.42 6.58 -5.43
N GLU A 63 -19.29 7.37 -6.04
CA GLU A 63 -18.90 8.54 -6.81
C GLU A 63 -18.23 9.60 -5.92
N GLY A 64 -17.46 10.50 -6.52
CA GLY A 64 -16.83 11.62 -5.84
C GLY A 64 -15.32 11.63 -5.92
N THR A 65 -14.71 12.63 -5.29
CA THR A 65 -13.24 12.79 -5.24
C THR A 65 -12.67 11.94 -4.12
N TYR A 66 -11.65 11.15 -4.44
CA TYR A 66 -10.88 10.41 -3.46
C TYR A 66 -9.59 11.17 -3.14
N THR A 67 -9.22 11.17 -1.86
CA THR A 67 -7.94 11.66 -1.36
C THR A 67 -7.32 10.62 -0.45
N THR A 68 -6.01 10.64 -0.27
CA THR A 68 -5.32 9.74 0.67
C THR A 68 -5.74 9.97 2.11
N GLU A 69 -6.13 11.20 2.45
CA GLU A 69 -6.72 11.53 3.74
C GLU A 69 -8.08 10.83 3.93
N LEU A 70 -8.98 10.89 2.93
CA LEU A 70 -10.26 10.18 2.96
C LEU A 70 -10.07 8.67 3.09
N LEU A 71 -9.10 8.10 2.37
CA LEU A 71 -8.77 6.67 2.50
C LEU A 71 -8.27 6.32 3.90
N ALA A 72 -7.52 7.20 4.54
CA ALA A 72 -7.08 7.03 5.92
C ALA A 72 -8.24 7.07 6.92
N ASP A 73 -9.19 7.99 6.72
CA ASP A 73 -10.41 8.06 7.53
C ASP A 73 -11.27 6.79 7.36
N ASP A 74 -11.31 6.20 6.16
CA ASP A 74 -11.96 4.90 5.92
C ASP A 74 -11.30 3.78 6.73
N VAL A 75 -9.95 3.71 6.73
CA VAL A 75 -9.21 2.69 7.48
C VAL A 75 -9.37 2.90 8.99
N ALA A 76 -9.36 4.14 9.49
CA ALA A 76 -9.62 4.43 10.90
C ALA A 76 -11.03 3.97 11.32
N ALA A 77 -12.04 4.27 10.50
CA ALA A 77 -13.41 3.83 10.73
C ALA A 77 -13.56 2.30 10.63
N PHE A 78 -12.82 1.66 9.70
CA PHE A 78 -12.73 0.20 9.63
C PHE A 78 -12.19 -0.38 10.94
N MET A 79 -11.07 0.12 11.45
CA MET A 79 -10.48 -0.35 12.70
C MET A 79 -11.49 -0.25 13.85
N GLN A 80 -12.14 0.89 13.99
CA GLN A 80 -13.17 1.09 15.00
C GLN A 80 -14.34 0.09 14.87
N ALA A 81 -14.85 -0.11 13.65
CA ALA A 81 -15.98 -1.02 13.40
C ALA A 81 -15.61 -2.49 13.55
N ALA A 82 -14.33 -2.84 13.32
CA ALA A 82 -13.79 -4.19 13.53
C ALA A 82 -13.36 -4.46 15.00
N GLY A 83 -13.49 -3.46 15.90
CA GLY A 83 -13.10 -3.59 17.32
C GLY A 83 -11.58 -3.59 17.52
N ILE A 84 -10.84 -2.93 16.63
CA ILE A 84 -9.39 -2.79 16.68
C ILE A 84 -9.05 -1.42 17.27
N ASP A 85 -8.70 -1.38 18.54
CA ASP A 85 -8.33 -0.13 19.21
C ASP A 85 -6.98 0.39 18.73
N ARG A 86 -5.99 -0.50 18.57
CA ARG A 86 -4.63 -0.20 18.10
C ARG A 86 -4.12 -1.31 17.20
N ALA A 87 -3.33 -0.96 16.18
CA ALA A 87 -2.74 -1.91 15.25
C ALA A 87 -1.36 -1.47 14.76
N HIS A 88 -0.55 -2.43 14.34
CA HIS A 88 0.52 -2.18 13.37
C HIS A 88 -0.12 -1.84 12.03
N ILE A 89 0.40 -0.83 11.35
CA ILE A 89 -0.09 -0.42 10.03
C ILE A 89 1.01 -0.65 9.00
N ALA A 90 0.70 -1.37 7.94
CA ALA A 90 1.63 -1.58 6.83
C ALA A 90 0.95 -1.23 5.50
N GLY A 91 1.63 -0.47 4.65
CA GLY A 91 1.12 -0.10 3.34
C GLY A 91 2.20 0.02 2.29
N LEU A 92 1.89 -0.38 1.05
CA LEU A 92 2.74 -0.17 -0.11
C LEU A 92 2.15 0.93 -0.99
N SER A 93 2.99 1.85 -1.47
CA SER A 93 2.61 2.88 -2.44
C SER A 93 1.38 3.68 -1.97
N LEU A 94 0.22 3.64 -2.64
CA LEU A 94 -1.01 4.29 -2.18
C LEU A 94 -1.38 3.89 -0.74
N GLY A 95 -1.14 2.63 -0.36
CA GLY A 95 -1.34 2.16 1.01
C GLY A 95 -0.40 2.84 2.01
N ALA A 96 0.85 3.11 1.62
CA ALA A 96 1.80 3.87 2.44
C ALA A 96 1.38 5.33 2.60
N ALA A 97 0.92 5.97 1.51
CA ALA A 97 0.37 7.33 1.55
C ALA A 97 -0.87 7.44 2.46
N THR A 98 -1.73 6.43 2.41
CA THR A 98 -2.89 6.28 3.31
C THR A 98 -2.43 6.09 4.76
N GLY A 99 -1.45 5.22 5.00
CA GLY A 99 -0.88 4.94 6.33
C GLY A 99 -0.25 6.18 6.99
N MET A 100 0.40 7.05 6.20
CA MET A 100 0.94 8.33 6.72
C MET A 100 -0.17 9.24 7.26
N TRP A 101 -1.26 9.42 6.52
CA TRP A 101 -2.41 10.19 6.99
C TRP A 101 -3.08 9.55 8.20
N LEU A 102 -3.22 8.22 8.20
CA LEU A 102 -3.77 7.50 9.35
C LEU A 102 -2.92 7.74 10.61
N ALA A 103 -1.61 7.52 10.54
CA ALA A 103 -0.71 7.70 11.68
C ALA A 103 -0.60 9.17 12.12
N GLY A 104 -0.66 10.13 11.17
CA GLY A 104 -0.60 11.55 11.49
C GLY A 104 -1.86 12.12 12.13
N LYS A 105 -3.04 11.57 11.80
CA LYS A 105 -4.35 12.02 12.35
C LYS A 105 -4.83 11.19 13.55
N HIS A 106 -4.46 9.91 13.59
CA HIS A 106 -4.95 8.93 14.56
C HIS A 106 -3.79 8.21 15.27
N SER A 107 -2.78 8.98 15.70
CA SER A 107 -1.51 8.46 16.25
C SER A 107 -1.71 7.46 17.39
N ASP A 108 -2.72 7.68 18.25
CA ASP A 108 -3.02 6.81 19.40
C ASP A 108 -3.48 5.40 18.99
N SER A 109 -3.97 5.23 17.76
CA SER A 109 -4.42 3.94 17.22
C SER A 109 -3.33 3.14 16.50
N VAL A 110 -2.11 3.72 16.33
CA VAL A 110 -1.01 3.10 15.60
C VAL A 110 0.07 2.61 16.56
N ILE A 111 0.38 1.32 16.54
CA ILE A 111 1.47 0.70 17.31
C ILE A 111 2.80 0.96 16.62
N SER A 112 2.89 0.63 15.34
CA SER A 112 4.02 0.94 14.45
C SER A 112 3.52 1.14 13.02
N LEU A 113 4.35 1.79 12.19
CA LEU A 113 4.01 2.14 10.81
C LEU A 113 5.07 1.58 9.86
N SER A 114 4.67 0.83 8.85
CA SER A 114 5.54 0.36 7.76
C SER A 114 5.13 1.01 6.45
N LEU A 115 6.02 1.84 5.91
CA LEU A 115 5.84 2.63 4.69
C LEU A 115 6.72 2.06 3.57
N HIS A 116 6.12 1.27 2.68
CA HIS A 116 6.83 0.63 1.57
C HIS A 116 6.66 1.46 0.30
N SER A 117 7.77 1.81 -0.36
CA SER A 117 7.80 2.61 -1.60
C SER A 117 6.92 3.86 -1.49
N ALA A 118 7.10 4.59 -0.39
CA ALA A 118 6.29 5.73 0.02
C ALA A 118 6.75 7.05 -0.61
N TRP A 119 5.89 8.06 -0.57
CA TRP A 119 6.22 9.45 -0.88
C TRP A 119 5.39 10.37 0.01
N HIS A 120 5.95 11.51 0.42
CA HIS A 120 5.25 12.45 1.29
C HIS A 120 4.33 13.42 0.53
N ALA A 121 4.72 13.77 -0.70
CA ALA A 121 3.94 14.63 -1.58
C ALA A 121 4.21 14.29 -3.04
N SER A 122 3.16 14.33 -3.89
CA SER A 122 3.28 13.97 -5.30
C SER A 122 4.01 15.05 -6.09
N ASP A 123 5.23 14.73 -6.51
CA ASP A 123 6.05 15.59 -7.35
C ASP A 123 5.58 15.58 -8.83
N PRO A 124 6.08 16.50 -9.67
CA PRO A 124 5.70 16.54 -11.08
C PRO A 124 6.00 15.26 -11.86
N PHE A 125 7.08 14.53 -11.50
CA PHE A 125 7.43 13.29 -12.18
C PHE A 125 6.41 12.18 -11.85
N LEU A 126 6.10 11.96 -10.56
CA LEU A 126 5.10 10.97 -10.16
C LEU A 126 3.74 11.27 -10.77
N ARG A 127 3.34 12.56 -10.80
CA ARG A 127 2.09 12.97 -11.45
C ARG A 127 2.10 12.60 -12.94
N ALA A 128 3.19 12.85 -13.67
CA ALA A 128 3.30 12.49 -15.09
C ALA A 128 3.22 10.97 -15.30
N VAL A 129 3.85 10.17 -14.45
CA VAL A 129 3.77 8.70 -14.49
C VAL A 129 2.32 8.24 -14.29
N VAL A 130 1.65 8.73 -13.25
CA VAL A 130 0.26 8.35 -12.96
C VAL A 130 -0.70 8.81 -14.06
N GLU A 131 -0.53 10.01 -14.60
CA GLU A 131 -1.31 10.49 -15.76
C GLU A 131 -1.10 9.61 -17.00
N SER A 132 0.10 9.10 -17.24
CA SER A 132 0.34 8.15 -18.34
C SER A 132 -0.48 6.85 -18.15
N TRP A 133 -0.57 6.33 -16.95
CA TRP A 133 -1.40 5.17 -16.63
C TRP A 133 -2.90 5.45 -16.80
N ARG A 134 -3.36 6.65 -16.43
CA ARG A 134 -4.75 7.09 -16.65
C ARG A 134 -5.10 7.15 -18.13
N ILE A 135 -4.21 7.73 -18.94
CA ILE A 135 -4.36 7.77 -20.41
C ILE A 135 -4.39 6.35 -20.97
N MET A 136 -3.51 5.47 -20.51
CA MET A 136 -3.46 4.08 -20.95
C MET A 136 -4.72 3.32 -20.56
N ALA A 137 -5.20 3.43 -19.32
CA ALA A 137 -6.43 2.79 -18.88
C ALA A 137 -7.64 3.22 -19.72
N SER A 138 -7.76 4.52 -20.01
CA SER A 138 -8.80 5.05 -20.87
C SER A 138 -8.69 4.56 -22.32
N GLY A 139 -7.47 4.57 -22.87
CA GLY A 139 -7.23 4.14 -24.25
C GLY A 139 -7.44 2.65 -24.49
N LEU A 140 -7.11 1.82 -23.49
CA LEU A 140 -7.32 0.37 -23.52
C LEU A 140 -8.75 -0.03 -23.11
N GLY A 141 -9.49 0.83 -22.41
CA GLY A 141 -10.77 0.50 -21.81
C GLY A 141 -10.67 -0.61 -20.72
N SER A 142 -9.46 -0.83 -20.18
CA SER A 142 -9.16 -1.96 -19.29
C SER A 142 -8.08 -1.56 -18.27
N VAL A 143 -8.43 -1.56 -16.99
CA VAL A 143 -7.47 -1.36 -15.90
C VAL A 143 -6.57 -2.60 -15.77
N THR A 144 -7.09 -3.80 -15.97
CA THR A 144 -6.30 -5.04 -15.95
C THR A 144 -5.14 -4.97 -16.94
N ASP A 145 -5.43 -4.64 -18.21
CA ASP A 145 -4.41 -4.54 -19.24
C ASP A 145 -3.43 -3.39 -18.98
N MET A 146 -3.92 -2.26 -18.46
CA MET A 146 -3.08 -1.13 -18.08
C MET A 146 -2.13 -1.52 -16.94
N VAL A 147 -2.59 -2.23 -15.91
CA VAL A 147 -1.71 -2.70 -14.81
C VAL A 147 -0.64 -3.63 -15.36
N ILE A 148 -1.00 -4.61 -16.18
CA ILE A 148 -0.06 -5.61 -16.71
C ILE A 148 0.97 -4.97 -17.67
N LYS A 149 0.52 -4.08 -18.56
CA LYS A 149 1.36 -3.50 -19.62
C LYS A 149 2.00 -2.16 -19.25
N GLY A 150 1.41 -1.45 -18.27
CA GLY A 150 1.81 -0.09 -17.91
C GLY A 150 2.38 0.03 -16.50
N ILE A 151 1.87 -0.70 -15.49
CA ILE A 151 2.37 -0.60 -14.11
C ILE A 151 3.46 -1.63 -13.82
N LEU A 152 3.25 -2.93 -14.11
CA LEU A 152 4.23 -3.95 -13.80
C LEU A 152 5.64 -3.66 -14.35
N PRO A 153 5.82 -3.15 -15.59
CA PRO A 153 7.15 -2.80 -16.09
C PRO A 153 7.87 -1.68 -15.33
N TRP A 154 7.14 -0.83 -14.60
CA TRP A 154 7.71 0.20 -13.74
C TRP A 154 8.01 -0.31 -12.33
N CYS A 155 7.32 -1.37 -11.91
CA CYS A 155 7.37 -1.86 -10.54
C CYS A 155 8.34 -3.03 -10.33
N LEU A 156 8.80 -3.66 -11.40
CA LEU A 156 9.69 -4.82 -11.37
C LEU A 156 10.98 -4.51 -12.14
N THR A 157 12.09 -5.11 -11.70
CA THR A 157 13.40 -4.91 -12.35
C THR A 157 13.49 -5.61 -13.71
N PRO A 158 14.26 -5.07 -14.67
CA PRO A 158 14.57 -5.78 -15.91
C PRO A 158 15.24 -7.13 -15.68
N GLU A 159 16.04 -7.26 -14.61
CA GLU A 159 16.69 -8.49 -14.20
C GLU A 159 15.69 -9.59 -13.85
N LEU A 160 14.58 -9.23 -13.15
CA LEU A 160 13.51 -10.18 -12.83
C LEU A 160 12.82 -10.65 -14.12
N TYR A 161 12.52 -9.75 -15.05
CA TYR A 161 11.94 -10.11 -16.36
C TYR A 161 12.84 -11.07 -17.15
N ALA A 162 14.16 -10.84 -17.12
CA ALA A 162 15.11 -11.68 -17.83
C ALA A 162 15.34 -13.04 -17.17
N ALA A 163 15.46 -13.06 -15.85
CA ALA A 163 15.81 -14.26 -15.09
C ALA A 163 14.61 -15.16 -14.77
N ARG A 164 13.42 -14.59 -14.63
CA ARG A 164 12.21 -15.31 -14.18
C ARG A 164 10.94 -14.90 -14.94
N PRO A 165 10.93 -14.99 -16.30
CA PRO A 165 9.80 -14.57 -17.11
C PRO A 165 8.50 -15.29 -16.73
N GLU A 166 8.55 -16.59 -16.41
CA GLU A 166 7.36 -17.36 -15.99
C GLU A 166 6.77 -16.86 -14.67
N TYR A 167 7.60 -16.35 -13.78
CA TYR A 167 7.12 -15.73 -12.54
C TYR A 167 6.42 -14.40 -12.82
N VAL A 168 6.96 -13.58 -13.71
CA VAL A 168 6.29 -12.33 -14.15
C VAL A 168 4.97 -12.64 -14.83
N ASP A 169 4.91 -13.67 -15.67
CA ASP A 169 3.64 -14.14 -16.27
C ASP A 169 2.64 -14.59 -15.20
N SER A 170 3.10 -15.28 -14.15
CA SER A 170 2.23 -15.67 -13.03
C SER A 170 1.68 -14.48 -12.24
N LEU A 171 2.46 -13.41 -12.08
CA LEU A 171 1.96 -12.15 -11.49
C LEU A 171 0.91 -11.49 -12.39
N ALA A 172 1.11 -11.49 -13.70
CA ALA A 172 0.12 -11.00 -14.64
C ALA A 172 -1.19 -11.84 -14.60
N ASP A 173 -1.09 -13.16 -14.48
CA ASP A 173 -2.25 -14.04 -14.32
C ASP A 173 -2.95 -13.82 -12.98
N PHE A 174 -2.19 -13.59 -11.93
CA PHE A 174 -2.75 -13.18 -10.65
C PHE A 174 -3.58 -11.90 -10.78
N VAL A 175 -3.05 -10.85 -11.43
CA VAL A 175 -3.81 -9.61 -11.70
C VAL A 175 -5.09 -9.90 -12.49
N ARG A 176 -5.04 -10.75 -13.52
CA ARG A 176 -6.24 -11.13 -14.33
C ARG A 176 -7.30 -11.83 -13.49
N SER A 177 -6.91 -12.55 -12.46
CA SER A 177 -7.82 -13.31 -11.59
C SER A 177 -8.52 -12.45 -10.53
N ARG A 178 -8.09 -11.18 -10.34
CA ARG A 178 -8.61 -10.30 -9.29
C ARG A 178 -9.79 -9.45 -9.74
N PRO A 179 -10.66 -9.00 -8.80
CA PRO A 179 -11.74 -8.06 -9.08
C PRO A 179 -11.18 -6.65 -9.32
N MET A 180 -10.65 -6.43 -10.53
CA MET A 180 -10.03 -5.15 -10.90
C MET A 180 -11.08 -4.03 -10.99
N PRO A 181 -10.72 -2.78 -10.63
CA PRO A 181 -11.62 -1.64 -10.76
C PRO A 181 -11.94 -1.35 -12.22
N GLN A 182 -13.10 -0.75 -12.48
CA GLN A 182 -13.41 -0.15 -13.77
C GLN A 182 -12.57 1.11 -14.01
N VAL A 183 -12.52 1.59 -15.27
CA VAL A 183 -11.67 2.75 -15.62
C VAL A 183 -12.03 4.00 -14.81
N ASP A 184 -13.31 4.29 -14.62
CA ASP A 184 -13.76 5.45 -13.84
C ASP A 184 -13.45 5.31 -12.33
N GLU A 185 -13.52 4.09 -11.77
CA GLU A 185 -13.12 3.76 -10.40
C GLU A 185 -11.60 3.97 -10.23
N PHE A 186 -10.81 3.49 -11.18
CA PHE A 186 -9.36 3.74 -11.22
C PHE A 186 -9.03 5.23 -11.33
N MET A 187 -9.80 5.99 -12.13
CA MET A 187 -9.63 7.45 -12.24
C MET A 187 -9.83 8.14 -10.88
N ARG A 188 -10.82 7.73 -10.09
CA ARG A 188 -11.04 8.25 -8.74
C ARG A 188 -9.89 7.90 -7.80
N GLN A 189 -9.48 6.63 -7.77
CA GLN A 189 -8.41 6.16 -6.88
C GLN A 189 -7.05 6.76 -7.25
N SER A 190 -6.70 6.83 -8.54
CA SER A 190 -5.47 7.49 -9.01
C SER A 190 -5.48 9.00 -8.78
N GLY A 191 -6.66 9.62 -8.71
CA GLY A 191 -6.84 11.02 -8.31
C GLY A 191 -6.27 11.29 -6.90
N ALA A 192 -6.44 10.34 -5.97
CA ALA A 192 -5.86 10.44 -4.63
C ALA A 192 -4.31 10.44 -4.67
N VAL A 193 -3.71 9.69 -5.60
CA VAL A 193 -2.25 9.73 -5.80
C VAL A 193 -1.82 11.10 -6.32
N LEU A 194 -2.50 11.64 -7.33
CA LEU A 194 -2.13 12.91 -7.96
C LEU A 194 -2.17 14.11 -6.98
N THR A 195 -3.08 14.06 -6.00
CA THR A 195 -3.30 15.15 -5.05
C THR A 195 -2.67 14.92 -3.68
N HIS A 196 -1.97 13.78 -3.50
CA HIS A 196 -1.37 13.44 -2.22
C HIS A 196 -0.30 14.45 -1.78
N ASP A 197 -0.48 14.97 -0.56
CA ASP A 197 0.51 15.75 0.18
C ASP A 197 0.28 15.58 1.68
N ALA A 198 1.11 14.76 2.32
CA ALA A 198 1.10 14.50 3.75
C ALA A 198 2.17 15.31 4.51
N SER A 199 2.82 16.29 3.87
CA SER A 199 3.92 17.07 4.46
C SER A 199 3.54 17.68 5.81
N ALA A 200 2.30 18.14 5.96
CA ALA A 200 1.84 18.81 7.18
C ALA A 200 1.66 17.84 8.37
N VAL A 201 1.54 16.54 8.14
CA VAL A 201 1.25 15.55 9.20
C VAL A 201 2.45 14.66 9.55
N LEU A 202 3.55 14.72 8.81
CA LEU A 202 4.72 13.88 9.09
C LEU A 202 5.24 14.05 10.52
N GLY A 203 5.34 15.28 11.01
CA GLY A 203 5.80 15.59 12.37
C GLY A 203 4.82 15.17 13.48
N SER A 204 3.60 14.79 13.14
CA SER A 204 2.61 14.27 14.08
C SER A 204 2.64 12.72 14.18
N ILE A 205 3.43 12.05 13.34
CA ILE A 205 3.61 10.61 13.38
C ILE A 205 4.55 10.29 14.54
N THR A 206 4.00 9.73 15.61
CA THR A 206 4.76 9.34 16.82
C THR A 206 5.09 7.85 16.86
N ALA A 207 4.43 7.05 16.04
CA ALA A 207 4.66 5.61 15.96
C ALA A 207 6.05 5.32 15.36
N PRO A 208 6.82 4.34 15.90
CA PRO A 208 8.02 3.83 15.25
C PRO A 208 7.72 3.48 13.79
N THR A 209 8.56 3.96 12.86
CA THR A 209 8.26 3.89 11.44
C THR A 209 9.38 3.22 10.66
N LEU A 210 9.05 2.15 9.92
CA LEU A 210 9.92 1.53 8.92
C LEU A 210 9.61 2.12 7.55
N ILE A 211 10.64 2.65 6.87
CA ILE A 211 10.55 3.15 5.50
C ILE A 211 11.36 2.23 4.59
N THR A 212 10.76 1.67 3.55
CA THR A 212 11.49 0.79 2.63
C THR A 212 11.37 1.21 1.19
N TYR A 213 12.44 0.99 0.40
CA TYR A 213 12.47 1.17 -1.05
C TYR A 213 13.26 0.05 -1.71
N GLY A 214 12.93 -0.23 -2.97
CA GLY A 214 13.89 -0.87 -3.87
C GLY A 214 14.87 0.14 -4.45
N ARG A 215 16.11 -0.26 -4.68
CA ARG A 215 17.17 0.60 -5.24
C ARG A 215 16.79 1.14 -6.63
N TYR A 216 16.12 0.32 -7.42
CA TYR A 216 15.74 0.61 -8.80
C TYR A 216 14.30 1.12 -8.95
N ASP A 217 13.65 1.50 -7.83
CA ASP A 217 12.29 2.06 -7.88
C ASP A 217 12.26 3.32 -8.75
N ALA A 218 11.63 3.20 -9.92
CA ALA A 218 11.48 4.31 -10.87
C ALA A 218 10.20 5.12 -10.64
N VAL A 219 9.28 4.66 -9.78
CA VAL A 219 8.01 5.34 -9.50
C VAL A 219 8.17 6.36 -8.38
N THR A 220 8.43 5.89 -7.16
CA THR A 220 8.58 6.76 -6.00
C THR A 220 10.05 6.98 -5.62
N SER A 221 10.88 5.97 -5.70
CA SER A 221 12.33 5.94 -5.46
C SER A 221 12.81 6.54 -4.13
N THR A 222 14.07 6.33 -3.85
CA THR A 222 14.76 6.88 -2.67
C THR A 222 14.84 8.42 -2.65
N ARG A 223 14.38 9.13 -3.71
CA ARG A 223 14.29 10.60 -3.72
C ARG A 223 13.36 11.14 -2.63
N PHE A 224 12.40 10.32 -2.17
CA PHE A 224 11.49 10.66 -1.08
C PHE A 224 11.99 10.23 0.31
N ALA A 225 13.08 9.45 0.39
CA ALA A 225 13.59 8.95 1.67
C ALA A 225 14.00 10.08 2.61
N GLY A 226 14.77 11.06 2.10
CA GLY A 226 15.22 12.20 2.90
C GLY A 226 14.09 13.00 3.57
N PRO A 227 13.10 13.49 2.83
CA PRO A 227 11.93 14.16 3.40
C PRO A 227 11.17 13.33 4.44
N LEU A 228 11.01 12.02 4.22
CA LEU A 228 10.30 11.13 5.15
C LEU A 228 11.10 10.90 6.42
N THR A 229 12.41 10.56 6.33
CA THR A 229 13.26 10.33 7.50
C THR A 229 13.52 11.60 8.30
N SER A 230 13.48 12.77 7.66
CA SER A 230 13.59 14.06 8.35
C SER A 230 12.27 14.51 8.98
N GLY A 231 11.14 14.11 8.39
CA GLY A 231 9.80 14.50 8.84
C GLY A 231 9.23 13.62 9.95
N ILE A 232 9.66 12.35 10.03
CA ILE A 232 9.18 11.36 11.00
C ILE A 232 10.33 11.08 11.98
N ALA A 233 10.16 11.49 13.24
CA ALA A 233 11.25 11.52 14.23
C ALA A 233 11.82 10.13 14.58
N ASP A 234 10.92 9.12 14.74
CA ASP A 234 11.32 7.73 15.03
C ASP A 234 11.15 6.89 13.75
N SER A 235 12.12 7.01 12.85
CA SER A 235 12.08 6.28 11.58
C SER A 235 13.40 5.61 11.22
N GLU A 236 13.32 4.41 10.65
CA GLU A 236 14.46 3.69 10.06
C GLU A 236 14.23 3.46 8.57
N LEU A 237 15.32 3.55 7.78
CA LEU A 237 15.30 3.37 6.33
C LEU A 237 15.98 2.06 5.95
N VAL A 238 15.31 1.27 5.10
CA VAL A 238 15.85 0.07 4.48
C VAL A 238 15.75 0.18 2.96
N VAL A 239 16.82 -0.12 2.26
CA VAL A 239 16.85 -0.18 0.79
C VAL A 239 17.18 -1.60 0.35
N PHE A 240 16.29 -2.21 -0.43
CA PHE A 240 16.51 -3.49 -1.08
C PHE A 240 17.31 -3.26 -2.37
N GLU A 241 18.58 -3.64 -2.38
CA GLU A 241 19.55 -3.23 -3.40
C GLU A 241 19.29 -3.82 -4.79
N ASP A 242 18.55 -4.91 -4.88
CA ASP A 242 18.22 -5.66 -6.09
C ASP A 242 16.76 -5.58 -6.50
N CYS A 243 15.97 -4.67 -5.89
CA CYS A 243 14.54 -4.54 -6.14
C CYS A 243 14.16 -3.18 -6.75
N SER A 244 13.01 -3.15 -7.42
CA SER A 244 12.33 -1.95 -7.89
C SER A 244 11.20 -1.51 -6.92
N HIS A 245 10.07 -1.04 -7.43
CA HIS A 245 8.95 -0.49 -6.64
C HIS A 245 8.23 -1.53 -5.77
N ALA A 246 8.32 -2.81 -6.11
CA ALA A 246 7.58 -3.89 -5.45
C ALA A 246 8.49 -4.98 -4.83
N PRO A 247 9.35 -4.64 -3.82
CA PRO A 247 10.23 -5.63 -3.17
C PRO A 247 9.48 -6.84 -2.63
N LEU A 248 8.21 -6.66 -2.21
CA LEU A 248 7.35 -7.75 -1.72
C LEU A 248 7.10 -8.87 -2.76
N TYR A 249 7.33 -8.61 -4.05
CA TYR A 249 7.25 -9.59 -5.14
C TYR A 249 8.62 -10.00 -5.67
N GLU A 250 9.57 -9.07 -5.67
CA GLU A 250 10.90 -9.32 -6.24
C GLU A 250 11.80 -10.12 -5.31
N ASN A 251 11.73 -9.83 -4.01
CA ASN A 251 12.51 -10.51 -2.97
C ASN A 251 11.61 -10.78 -1.75
N VAL A 252 10.68 -11.73 -1.93
CA VAL A 252 9.63 -12.07 -0.94
C VAL A 252 10.25 -12.42 0.43
N GLU A 253 11.32 -13.21 0.44
CA GLU A 253 11.96 -13.70 1.66
C GLU A 253 12.58 -12.54 2.45
N ALA A 254 13.50 -11.79 1.85
CA ALA A 254 14.16 -10.68 2.52
C ALA A 254 13.20 -9.56 2.92
N PHE A 255 12.19 -9.27 2.08
CA PHE A 255 11.15 -8.30 2.42
C PHE A 255 10.35 -8.74 3.65
N THR A 256 9.89 -9.99 3.67
CA THR A 256 9.08 -10.54 4.76
C THR A 256 9.87 -10.63 6.06
N GLU A 257 11.12 -11.13 5.99
CA GLU A 257 12.02 -11.21 7.16
C GLU A 257 12.25 -9.84 7.79
N ARG A 258 12.62 -8.85 6.96
CA ARG A 258 12.95 -7.50 7.44
C ARG A 258 11.75 -6.78 8.06
N THR A 259 10.57 -6.94 7.45
CA THR A 259 9.35 -6.34 7.98
C THR A 259 8.86 -7.02 9.26
N LEU A 260 8.97 -8.36 9.36
CA LEU A 260 8.70 -9.10 10.60
C LEU A 260 9.65 -8.73 11.73
N GLU A 261 10.94 -8.57 11.46
CA GLU A 261 11.90 -8.09 12.47
C GLU A 261 11.48 -6.74 13.06
N PHE A 262 11.00 -5.84 12.21
CA PHE A 262 10.52 -4.53 12.65
C PHE A 262 9.25 -4.67 13.50
N LEU A 263 8.25 -5.40 13.04
CA LEU A 263 6.99 -5.62 13.78
C LEU A 263 7.25 -6.23 15.15
N ASN A 264 8.08 -7.28 15.22
CA ASN A 264 8.39 -7.99 16.47
C ASN A 264 9.17 -7.13 17.49
N ARG A 265 9.90 -6.10 17.05
CA ARG A 265 10.58 -5.16 17.96
C ARG A 265 9.62 -4.16 18.61
N HIS A 266 8.45 -3.97 18.05
CA HIS A 266 7.48 -2.94 18.45
C HIS A 266 6.15 -3.53 18.93
N THR A 267 6.15 -4.80 19.38
CA THR A 267 4.98 -5.39 20.07
C THR A 267 4.67 -4.59 21.34
N ALA A 268 3.37 -4.39 21.62
CA ALA A 268 2.96 -3.78 22.89
C ALA A 268 3.35 -4.68 24.06
N ALA A 269 3.92 -4.11 25.09
CA ALA A 269 4.35 -4.81 26.30
C ALA A 269 3.13 -5.29 27.15
#